data_ef8bc7e14dc31a78089d5c7df79eca41
#
_entry.id   ef8bc7e14dc31a78089d5c7df79eca41
#
_cell.length_a   1.000
_cell.length_b   1.000
_cell.length_c   1.000
_cell.angle_alpha   90.00
_cell.angle_beta   90.00
_cell.angle_gamma   90.00
#
_symmetry.space_group_name_H-M   'P 1'
#
loop_
_entity.id
_entity.type
_entity.pdbx_description
1 polymer ?
#
loop_
_entity_poly.entity_id
_entity_poly.type
_entity_poly.pdbx_seq_one_letter_code
_entity_poly.pdbx_strand_id
1 'polypeptide(L)'
;MATSELVPQPARYAVFVDAGYLYAASGALLLEASSRREYRVAAEKLIRALTSHAAEGLRGELLRVYWFDAAPRRQPTVDQRVIANLPLVKLRLGNLNAQGQQKGVDAQLRADLEALARHRAITDAVLLAGDEDMLPAVEAAQRYGVRVHLWGVEPTHGSNQAEWLVWESDTVEVLAADFLRPYFAKAGVLAVPQASPPRETTVTGAAPKAAPVPSPSQVFAGRAPSTKPVPAAGGRAGSPLPVPNSDGKLGPDRHHMLEIGEHVAQKWIFERGRDNIRDLLPGPILPPVIDKELLIEAEKELGRSLRPYQEARTWLRDGFWERVYREFGIGIGTSH
;
A
#
# COMPACT_ATOMS: atom_id res chain seq x y z
N MET A 1 32.12 -42.80 2.71
CA MET A 1 31.00 -41.86 2.44
C MET A 1 31.33 -40.60 3.19
N ALA A 2 31.73 -39.55 2.50
CA ALA A 2 32.01 -38.27 3.14
C ALA A 2 30.67 -37.61 3.48
N THR A 3 30.39 -37.44 4.78
CA THR A 3 29.30 -36.61 5.26
C THR A 3 29.63 -35.18 4.88
N SER A 4 28.93 -34.67 3.87
CA SER A 4 28.95 -33.24 3.56
C SER A 4 28.40 -32.50 4.77
N GLU A 5 29.29 -31.92 5.57
CA GLU A 5 28.89 -30.96 6.60
C GLU A 5 28.17 -29.82 5.91
N LEU A 6 26.85 -29.73 6.13
CA LEU A 6 26.05 -28.59 5.73
C LEU A 6 26.60 -27.38 6.50
N VAL A 7 27.44 -26.59 5.84
CA VAL A 7 27.86 -25.29 6.37
C VAL A 7 26.60 -24.46 6.58
N PRO A 8 26.32 -24.04 7.83
CA PRO A 8 25.12 -23.20 8.08
C PRO A 8 25.22 -21.94 7.23
N GLN A 9 24.17 -21.67 6.45
CA GLN A 9 24.11 -20.41 5.71
C GLN A 9 24.13 -19.25 6.72
N PRO A 10 24.93 -18.20 6.48
CA PRO A 10 24.93 -17.04 7.38
C PRO A 10 23.53 -16.44 7.47
N ALA A 11 23.11 -16.06 8.67
CA ALA A 11 21.86 -15.38 8.87
C ALA A 11 21.82 -14.09 8.02
N ARG A 12 20.76 -13.88 7.26
CA ARG A 12 20.56 -12.69 6.46
C ARG A 12 19.15 -12.17 6.65
N TYR A 13 19.01 -10.85 6.62
CA TYR A 13 17.70 -10.23 6.64
C TYR A 13 17.50 -9.30 5.43
N ALA A 14 16.24 -9.03 5.10
CA ALA A 14 15.87 -8.01 4.13
C ALA A 14 14.84 -7.08 4.73
N VAL A 15 14.85 -5.83 4.28
CA VAL A 15 13.89 -4.80 4.71
C VAL A 15 12.95 -4.50 3.55
N PHE A 16 11.65 -4.65 3.78
CA PHE A 16 10.58 -4.39 2.83
C PHE A 16 9.82 -3.16 3.29
N VAL A 17 9.86 -2.10 2.50
CA VAL A 17 9.25 -0.81 2.86
C VAL A 17 8.12 -0.49 1.89
N ASP A 18 6.89 -0.46 2.39
CA ASP A 18 5.79 0.21 1.69
C ASP A 18 5.94 1.72 1.88
N ALA A 19 6.48 2.39 0.85
CA ALA A 19 6.69 3.83 0.89
C ALA A 19 5.36 4.61 0.95
N GLY A 20 4.29 4.07 0.39
CA GLY A 20 2.96 4.66 0.47
C GLY A 20 2.46 4.76 1.90
N TYR A 21 2.49 3.64 2.62
CA TYR A 21 2.16 3.59 4.04
C TYR A 21 3.09 4.48 4.87
N LEU A 22 4.40 4.30 4.76
CA LEU A 22 5.39 5.05 5.52
C LEU A 22 5.22 6.57 5.36
N TYR A 23 5.06 7.03 4.13
CA TYR A 23 4.91 8.44 3.84
C TYR A 23 3.59 9.00 4.35
N ALA A 24 2.48 8.29 4.13
CA ALA A 24 1.16 8.74 4.57
C ALA A 24 1.08 8.82 6.10
N ALA A 25 1.50 7.77 6.80
CA ALA A 25 1.46 7.72 8.26
C ALA A 25 2.40 8.76 8.89
N SER A 26 3.65 8.86 8.39
CA SER A 26 4.60 9.87 8.91
C SER A 26 4.19 11.30 8.59
N GLY A 27 3.63 11.55 7.40
CA GLY A 27 3.11 12.87 7.02
C GLY A 27 1.97 13.33 7.92
N ALA A 28 1.04 12.44 8.22
CA ALA A 28 -0.05 12.71 9.16
C ALA A 28 0.48 12.96 10.59
N LEU A 29 1.37 12.09 11.08
CA LEU A 29 1.91 12.18 12.44
C LEU A 29 2.75 13.45 12.68
N LEU A 30 3.64 13.78 11.76
CA LEU A 30 4.65 14.81 11.98
C LEU A 30 4.24 16.20 11.51
N LEU A 31 3.38 16.28 10.51
CA LEU A 31 3.12 17.51 9.76
C LEU A 31 1.62 17.81 9.60
N GLU A 32 0.75 16.94 10.12
CA GLU A 32 -0.71 17.00 9.91
C GLU A 32 -1.07 17.05 8.41
N ALA A 33 -0.21 16.44 7.57
CA ALA A 33 -0.34 16.49 6.13
C ALA A 33 -1.23 15.37 5.61
N SER A 34 -2.18 15.71 4.76
CA SER A 34 -3.09 14.75 4.11
C SER A 34 -2.58 14.28 2.74
N SER A 35 -1.58 14.97 2.17
CA SER A 35 -1.06 14.70 0.84
C SER A 35 0.47 14.66 0.80
N ARG A 36 1.00 13.73 0.01
CA ARG A 36 2.44 13.61 -0.27
C ARG A 36 3.06 14.90 -0.86
N ARG A 37 2.25 15.79 -1.41
CA ARG A 37 2.71 17.06 -2.01
C ARG A 37 3.04 18.12 -0.97
N GLU A 38 2.53 17.98 0.25
CA GLU A 38 2.65 18.98 1.32
C GLU A 38 4.01 18.94 2.03
N TYR A 39 4.83 17.90 1.77
CA TYR A 39 6.10 17.72 2.46
C TYR A 39 7.19 17.11 1.55
N ARG A 40 8.42 17.23 2.02
CA ARG A 40 9.61 16.62 1.43
C ARG A 40 10.14 15.55 2.37
N VAL A 41 10.73 14.49 1.81
CA VAL A 41 11.37 13.42 2.58
C VAL A 41 12.80 13.26 2.14
N ALA A 42 13.72 13.27 3.11
CA ALA A 42 15.12 12.95 2.89
C ALA A 42 15.29 11.42 2.79
N ALA A 43 14.78 10.82 1.72
CA ALA A 43 14.61 9.38 1.59
C ALA A 43 15.93 8.59 1.74
N GLU A 44 17.04 9.09 1.20
CA GLU A 44 18.36 8.46 1.39
C GLU A 44 18.75 8.36 2.87
N LYS A 45 18.58 9.48 3.62
CA LYS A 45 18.90 9.50 5.06
C LYS A 45 17.97 8.58 5.85
N LEU A 46 16.67 8.58 5.50
CA LEU A 46 15.68 7.72 6.11
C LEU A 46 16.00 6.23 5.87
N ILE A 47 16.34 5.83 4.66
CA ILE A 47 16.73 4.44 4.35
C ILE A 47 17.95 4.04 5.15
N ARG A 48 18.96 4.90 5.26
CA ARG A 48 20.15 4.64 6.10
C ARG A 48 19.78 4.47 7.57
N ALA A 49 18.90 5.30 8.11
CA ALA A 49 18.44 5.18 9.49
C ALA A 49 17.66 3.89 9.73
N LEU A 50 16.73 3.53 8.83
CA LEU A 50 15.99 2.28 8.91
C LEU A 50 16.92 1.05 8.86
N THR A 51 17.94 1.09 8.01
CA THR A 51 18.92 -0.01 7.92
C THR A 51 19.81 -0.11 9.15
N SER A 52 20.24 1.02 9.72
CA SER A 52 21.00 1.04 10.96
C SER A 52 20.16 0.50 12.12
N HIS A 53 18.91 0.93 12.22
CA HIS A 53 17.98 0.46 13.25
C HIS A 53 17.71 -1.05 13.14
N ALA A 54 17.52 -1.57 11.92
CA ALA A 54 17.40 -3.02 11.69
C ALA A 54 18.65 -3.79 12.13
N ALA A 55 19.85 -3.25 11.87
CA ALA A 55 21.11 -3.88 12.25
C ALA A 55 21.34 -3.92 13.77
N GLU A 56 20.75 -3.01 14.53
CA GLU A 56 20.79 -3.02 16.00
C GLU A 56 19.91 -4.12 16.60
N GLY A 57 18.73 -4.37 15.98
CA GLY A 57 17.74 -5.33 16.47
C GLY A 57 17.89 -6.76 15.93
N LEU A 58 18.52 -6.93 14.77
CA LEU A 58 18.59 -8.21 14.08
C LEU A 58 20.01 -8.77 14.01
N ARG A 59 20.09 -10.10 14.08
CA ARG A 59 21.35 -10.81 13.84
C ARG A 59 21.49 -11.13 12.36
N GLY A 60 22.70 -10.96 11.82
CA GLY A 60 23.00 -11.31 10.44
C GLY A 60 23.30 -10.11 9.55
N GLU A 61 23.46 -10.39 8.27
CA GLU A 61 23.82 -9.38 7.27
C GLU A 61 22.59 -8.87 6.52
N LEU A 62 22.53 -7.57 6.25
CA LEU A 62 21.53 -7.02 5.37
C LEU A 62 21.74 -7.54 3.94
N LEU A 63 20.82 -8.34 3.45
CA LEU A 63 20.81 -8.74 2.06
C LEU A 63 20.44 -7.56 1.16
N ARG A 64 19.33 -6.88 1.49
CA ARG A 64 18.80 -5.79 0.63
C ARG A 64 17.66 -5.04 1.30
N VAL A 65 17.49 -3.77 0.91
CA VAL A 65 16.25 -3.01 1.13
C VAL A 65 15.41 -3.05 -0.15
N TYR A 66 14.18 -3.47 -0.04
CA TYR A 66 13.19 -3.38 -1.09
C TYR A 66 12.29 -2.19 -0.79
N TRP A 67 12.35 -1.18 -1.66
CA TRP A 67 11.58 0.05 -1.53
C TRP A 67 10.44 0.02 -2.55
N PHE A 68 9.23 -0.16 -2.05
CA PHE A 68 8.02 -0.24 -2.87
C PHE A 68 7.33 1.11 -2.91
N ASP A 69 7.15 1.67 -4.09
CA ASP A 69 6.54 2.97 -4.30
C ASP A 69 5.74 2.94 -5.61
N ALA A 70 5.02 4.01 -5.93
CA ALA A 70 4.29 4.12 -7.19
C ALA A 70 4.69 5.38 -7.95
N ALA A 71 4.65 5.28 -9.28
CA ALA A 71 4.90 6.40 -10.17
C ALA A 71 3.98 6.35 -11.40
N PRO A 72 3.59 7.49 -11.99
CA PRO A 72 2.81 7.50 -13.22
C PRO A 72 3.53 6.70 -14.31
N ARG A 73 2.82 5.74 -14.92
CA ARG A 73 3.37 4.84 -15.95
C ARG A 73 4.65 4.12 -15.52
N ARG A 74 4.87 3.92 -14.21
CA ARG A 74 6.11 3.36 -13.63
C ARG A 74 7.39 4.15 -14.01
N GLN A 75 7.26 5.43 -14.33
CA GLN A 75 8.40 6.30 -14.63
C GLN A 75 8.92 6.92 -13.32
N PRO A 76 10.16 6.59 -12.90
CA PRO A 76 10.66 7.06 -11.62
C PRO A 76 10.84 8.58 -11.62
N THR A 77 10.43 9.21 -10.52
CA THR A 77 10.73 10.62 -10.23
C THR A 77 12.22 10.83 -9.97
N VAL A 78 12.64 12.10 -9.83
CA VAL A 78 14.05 12.41 -9.48
C VAL A 78 14.42 11.77 -8.14
N ASP A 79 13.57 11.91 -7.12
CA ASP A 79 13.81 11.34 -5.78
C ASP A 79 13.87 9.81 -5.84
N GLN A 80 12.99 9.17 -6.59
CA GLN A 80 12.99 7.71 -6.77
C GLN A 80 14.24 7.21 -7.51
N ARG A 81 14.79 8.00 -8.43
CA ARG A 81 16.08 7.67 -9.08
C ARG A 81 17.25 7.71 -8.10
N VAL A 82 17.24 8.69 -7.18
CA VAL A 82 18.23 8.74 -6.09
C VAL A 82 18.15 7.46 -5.26
N ILE A 83 16.96 7.06 -4.84
CA ILE A 83 16.74 5.80 -4.09
C ILE A 83 17.24 4.59 -4.88
N ALA A 84 16.93 4.51 -6.17
CA ALA A 84 17.33 3.37 -7.03
C ALA A 84 18.86 3.21 -7.19
N ASN A 85 19.60 4.29 -6.98
CA ASN A 85 21.07 4.29 -7.07
C ASN A 85 21.77 4.01 -5.72
N LEU A 86 21.03 3.86 -4.63
CA LEU A 86 21.62 3.54 -3.34
C LEU A 86 22.12 2.08 -3.31
N PRO A 87 23.29 1.83 -2.71
CA PRO A 87 23.79 0.47 -2.51
C PRO A 87 22.80 -0.40 -1.73
N LEU A 88 22.64 -1.64 -2.14
CA LEU A 88 21.75 -2.64 -1.52
C LEU A 88 20.26 -2.23 -1.51
N VAL A 89 19.85 -1.21 -2.25
CA VAL A 89 18.44 -0.82 -2.37
C VAL A 89 17.88 -1.27 -3.71
N LYS A 90 16.69 -1.85 -3.68
CA LYS A 90 15.93 -2.27 -4.86
C LYS A 90 14.62 -1.50 -4.90
N LEU A 91 14.55 -0.50 -5.77
CA LEU A 91 13.31 0.21 -6.04
C LEU A 91 12.34 -0.69 -6.83
N ARG A 92 11.10 -0.78 -6.36
CA ARG A 92 9.97 -1.44 -7.02
C ARG A 92 8.88 -0.42 -7.27
N LEU A 93 8.50 -0.23 -8.52
CA LEU A 93 7.49 0.76 -8.88
C LEU A 93 6.20 0.09 -9.34
N GLY A 94 5.13 0.34 -8.59
CA GLY A 94 3.77 0.18 -9.04
C GLY A 94 3.34 1.30 -9.98
N ASN A 95 2.14 1.19 -10.53
CA ASN A 95 1.56 2.24 -11.35
C ASN A 95 0.72 3.19 -10.47
N LEU A 96 0.88 4.50 -10.68
CA LEU A 96 0.02 5.52 -10.12
C LEU A 96 -1.04 5.88 -11.17
N ASN A 97 -2.31 5.65 -10.87
CA ASN A 97 -3.40 6.01 -11.78
C ASN A 97 -3.67 7.53 -11.78
N ALA A 98 -4.57 7.98 -12.65
CA ALA A 98 -4.92 9.40 -12.76
C ALA A 98 -5.55 9.98 -11.46
N GLN A 99 -6.14 9.12 -10.63
CA GLN A 99 -6.71 9.47 -9.34
C GLN A 99 -5.69 9.47 -8.19
N GLY A 100 -4.41 9.20 -8.49
CA GLY A 100 -3.34 9.14 -7.49
C GLY A 100 -3.32 7.86 -6.66
N GLN A 101 -4.04 6.81 -7.06
CA GLN A 101 -4.06 5.53 -6.37
C GLN A 101 -2.93 4.64 -6.88
N GLN A 102 -2.26 3.97 -5.94
CA GLN A 102 -1.22 2.98 -6.24
C GLN A 102 -1.85 1.67 -6.69
N LYS A 103 -1.27 1.02 -7.71
CA LYS A 103 -1.68 -0.30 -8.18
C LYS A 103 -0.47 -1.20 -8.39
N GLY A 104 -0.56 -2.43 -7.85
CA GLY A 104 0.44 -3.47 -8.05
C GLY A 104 1.70 -3.34 -7.19
N VAL A 105 1.72 -2.43 -6.22
CA VAL A 105 2.78 -2.32 -5.21
C VAL A 105 2.73 -3.53 -4.28
N ASP A 106 1.58 -3.79 -3.69
CA ASP A 106 1.35 -4.88 -2.74
C ASP A 106 1.64 -6.25 -3.34
N ALA A 107 1.21 -6.47 -4.59
CA ALA A 107 1.49 -7.70 -5.31
C ALA A 107 3.00 -7.93 -5.54
N GLN A 108 3.76 -6.85 -5.82
CA GLN A 108 5.22 -6.94 -5.98
C GLN A 108 5.90 -7.22 -4.65
N LEU A 109 5.49 -6.56 -3.56
CA LEU A 109 6.01 -6.78 -2.23
C LEU A 109 5.79 -8.24 -1.81
N ARG A 110 4.57 -8.75 -1.94
CA ARG A 110 4.24 -10.15 -1.65
C ARG A 110 5.11 -11.11 -2.45
N ALA A 111 5.24 -10.88 -3.76
CA ALA A 111 6.03 -11.75 -4.64
C ALA A 111 7.52 -11.76 -4.27
N ASP A 112 8.11 -10.60 -3.94
CA ASP A 112 9.51 -10.50 -3.56
C ASP A 112 9.77 -11.16 -2.19
N LEU A 113 8.90 -10.95 -1.19
CA LEU A 113 9.01 -11.56 0.14
C LEU A 113 8.89 -13.10 0.03
N GLU A 114 7.86 -13.60 -0.63
CA GLU A 114 7.67 -15.04 -0.82
C GLU A 114 8.83 -15.67 -1.60
N ALA A 115 9.33 -15.01 -2.64
CA ALA A 115 10.45 -15.53 -3.42
C ALA A 115 11.72 -15.67 -2.57
N LEU A 116 12.06 -14.66 -1.75
CA LEU A 116 13.23 -14.73 -0.87
C LEU A 116 13.07 -15.82 0.20
N ALA A 117 11.88 -15.94 0.79
CA ALA A 117 11.59 -16.97 1.77
C ALA A 117 11.70 -18.37 1.15
N ARG A 118 11.05 -18.61 0.02
CA ARG A 118 11.07 -19.90 -0.70
C ARG A 118 12.48 -20.32 -1.12
N HIS A 119 13.31 -19.36 -1.53
CA HIS A 119 14.70 -19.62 -1.89
C HIS A 119 15.67 -19.65 -0.69
N ARG A 120 15.15 -19.53 0.54
CA ARG A 120 15.94 -19.48 1.78
C ARG A 120 17.06 -18.44 1.72
N ALA A 121 16.81 -17.32 1.01
CA ALA A 121 17.78 -16.26 0.84
C ALA A 121 17.90 -15.36 2.07
N ILE A 122 16.89 -15.39 2.95
CA ILE A 122 16.80 -14.64 4.20
C ILE A 122 16.29 -15.55 5.32
N THR A 123 16.66 -15.24 6.55
CA THR A 123 16.15 -15.82 7.78
C THR A 123 15.15 -14.92 8.48
N ASP A 124 15.25 -13.62 8.21
CA ASP A 124 14.46 -12.58 8.84
C ASP A 124 14.01 -11.54 7.78
N ALA A 125 12.79 -11.06 7.91
CA ALA A 125 12.23 -10.01 7.07
C ALA A 125 11.70 -8.88 7.97
N VAL A 126 12.20 -7.67 7.80
CA VAL A 126 11.54 -6.46 8.34
C VAL A 126 10.50 -6.02 7.33
N LEU A 127 9.26 -5.93 7.75
CA LEU A 127 8.13 -5.46 6.94
C LEU A 127 7.59 -4.15 7.50
N LEU A 128 7.84 -3.02 6.82
CA LEU A 128 7.29 -1.72 7.17
C LEU A 128 6.05 -1.48 6.32
N ALA A 129 4.88 -1.83 6.86
CA ALA A 129 3.58 -1.80 6.19
C ALA A 129 2.44 -1.72 7.21
N GLY A 130 1.23 -1.41 6.73
CA GLY A 130 0.04 -1.33 7.58
C GLY A 130 -1.18 -2.07 7.04
N ASP A 131 -1.16 -2.50 5.77
CA ASP A 131 -2.33 -3.07 5.09
C ASP A 131 -2.45 -4.57 5.34
N GLU A 132 -3.68 -5.02 5.64
CA GLU A 132 -4.03 -6.44 5.81
C GLU A 132 -3.71 -7.29 4.56
N ASP A 133 -3.70 -6.68 3.40
CA ASP A 133 -3.34 -7.35 2.14
C ASP A 133 -1.91 -7.95 2.16
N MET A 134 -1.09 -7.61 3.16
CA MET A 134 0.23 -8.22 3.39
C MET A 134 0.17 -9.56 4.13
N LEU A 135 -0.92 -9.86 4.83
CA LEU A 135 -1.07 -11.07 5.65
C LEU A 135 -0.71 -12.38 4.90
N PRO A 136 -1.20 -12.64 3.67
CA PRO A 136 -0.84 -13.87 2.96
C PRO A 136 0.66 -13.99 2.66
N ALA A 137 1.38 -12.86 2.53
CA ALA A 137 2.83 -12.88 2.32
C ALA A 137 3.59 -13.20 3.60
N VAL A 138 3.13 -12.69 4.74
CA VAL A 138 3.68 -13.00 6.06
C VAL A 138 3.54 -14.50 6.34
N GLU A 139 2.32 -15.04 6.22
CA GLU A 139 2.06 -16.47 6.39
C GLU A 139 2.93 -17.33 5.46
N ALA A 140 3.06 -16.94 4.17
CA ALA A 140 3.88 -17.68 3.23
C ALA A 140 5.37 -17.65 3.62
N ALA A 141 5.90 -16.51 4.07
CA ALA A 141 7.27 -16.38 4.51
C ALA A 141 7.56 -17.26 5.74
N GLN A 142 6.67 -17.24 6.72
CA GLN A 142 6.78 -18.04 7.95
C GLN A 142 6.71 -19.55 7.67
N ARG A 143 5.91 -20.01 6.69
CA ARG A 143 5.91 -21.43 6.25
C ARG A 143 7.25 -21.89 5.71
N TYR A 144 8.08 -20.99 5.22
CA TYR A 144 9.47 -21.26 4.80
C TYR A 144 10.50 -21.05 5.92
N GLY A 145 10.04 -20.72 7.14
CA GLY A 145 10.89 -20.54 8.33
C GLY A 145 11.53 -19.15 8.42
N VAL A 146 11.02 -18.15 7.71
CA VAL A 146 11.45 -16.76 7.83
C VAL A 146 10.69 -16.10 8.98
N ARG A 147 11.38 -15.41 9.88
CA ARG A 147 10.75 -14.55 10.90
C ARG A 147 10.38 -13.21 10.28
N VAL A 148 9.18 -12.74 10.55
CA VAL A 148 8.69 -11.46 10.06
C VAL A 148 8.55 -10.46 11.20
N HIS A 149 9.31 -9.38 11.11
CA HIS A 149 9.35 -8.27 12.06
C HIS A 149 8.54 -7.11 11.45
N LEU A 150 7.31 -6.92 11.94
CA LEU A 150 6.44 -5.84 11.46
C LEU A 150 6.85 -4.52 12.10
N TRP A 151 7.13 -3.53 11.27
CA TRP A 151 7.36 -2.17 11.70
C TRP A 151 6.19 -1.29 11.32
N GLY A 152 5.68 -0.52 12.28
CA GLY A 152 4.66 0.49 12.10
C GLY A 152 5.19 1.89 12.32
N VAL A 153 4.43 2.88 11.93
CA VAL A 153 4.62 4.28 12.31
C VAL A 153 3.70 4.57 13.49
N GLU A 154 4.16 5.33 14.46
CA GLU A 154 3.34 5.78 15.59
C GLU A 154 2.02 6.40 15.08
N PRO A 155 0.86 5.88 15.51
CA PRO A 155 -0.41 6.38 15.01
C PRO A 155 -0.79 7.71 15.67
N THR A 156 -1.39 8.63 14.91
CA THR A 156 -1.99 9.86 15.47
C THR A 156 -3.20 9.55 16.35
N HIS A 157 -3.99 8.55 15.95
CA HIS A 157 -5.15 8.07 16.69
C HIS A 157 -5.38 6.60 16.38
N GLY A 158 -5.81 5.81 17.38
CA GLY A 158 -6.13 4.40 17.21
C GLY A 158 -4.97 3.56 16.70
N SER A 159 -5.19 2.76 15.65
CA SER A 159 -4.17 1.97 14.97
C SER A 159 -4.11 2.33 13.48
N ASN A 160 -2.92 2.36 12.91
CA ASN A 160 -2.69 2.51 11.47
C ASN A 160 -2.13 1.24 10.82
N GLN A 161 -2.14 0.14 11.56
CA GLN A 161 -1.81 -1.20 11.09
C GLN A 161 -3.01 -2.13 11.27
N ALA A 162 -3.20 -3.04 10.32
CA ALA A 162 -4.26 -4.05 10.40
C ALA A 162 -3.98 -5.02 11.55
N GLU A 163 -4.99 -5.28 12.36
CA GLU A 163 -4.90 -6.08 13.57
C GLU A 163 -4.39 -7.51 13.29
N TRP A 164 -4.90 -8.14 12.23
CA TRP A 164 -4.46 -9.47 11.82
C TRP A 164 -3.00 -9.51 11.37
N LEU A 165 -2.52 -8.44 10.73
CA LEU A 165 -1.11 -8.34 10.35
C LEU A 165 -0.21 -8.23 11.58
N VAL A 166 -0.65 -7.48 12.60
CA VAL A 166 0.03 -7.37 13.89
C VAL A 166 0.10 -8.72 14.61
N TRP A 167 -1.00 -9.46 14.65
CA TRP A 167 -1.07 -10.76 15.34
C TRP A 167 -0.27 -11.86 14.65
N GLU A 168 -0.22 -11.87 13.32
CA GLU A 168 0.52 -12.88 12.57
C GLU A 168 2.03 -12.66 12.60
N SER A 169 2.49 -11.42 12.83
CA SER A 169 3.91 -11.10 12.78
C SER A 169 4.66 -11.60 14.02
N ASP A 170 5.89 -12.10 13.84
CA ASP A 170 6.71 -12.65 14.93
C ASP A 170 7.10 -11.60 15.98
N THR A 171 7.34 -10.37 15.52
CA THR A 171 7.56 -9.19 16.41
C THR A 171 6.92 -7.96 15.79
N VAL A 172 6.54 -7.02 16.63
CA VAL A 172 5.96 -5.74 16.21
C VAL A 172 6.73 -4.61 16.87
N GLU A 173 7.10 -3.61 16.07
CA GLU A 173 7.78 -2.41 16.51
C GLU A 173 7.11 -1.17 15.93
N VAL A 174 7.08 -0.08 16.71
CA VAL A 174 6.49 1.19 16.31
C VAL A 174 7.59 2.25 16.24
N LEU A 175 7.83 2.76 15.04
CA LEU A 175 8.76 3.87 14.82
C LEU A 175 8.14 5.17 15.35
N ALA A 176 8.74 5.71 16.41
CA ALA A 176 8.27 6.91 17.08
C ALA A 176 8.45 8.17 16.23
N ALA A 177 7.67 9.21 16.54
CA ALA A 177 7.73 10.51 15.88
C ALA A 177 9.17 11.09 15.86
N ASP A 178 9.91 10.97 16.95
CA ASP A 178 11.26 11.51 17.07
C ASP A 178 12.29 10.80 16.18
N PHE A 179 12.11 9.50 15.94
CA PHE A 179 12.93 8.76 14.98
C PHE A 179 12.70 9.27 13.54
N LEU A 180 11.46 9.56 13.18
CA LEU A 180 11.06 9.93 11.81
C LEU A 180 11.24 11.44 11.51
N ARG A 181 11.09 12.29 12.52
CA ARG A 181 11.11 13.76 12.39
C ARG A 181 12.29 14.35 11.60
N PRO A 182 13.55 13.87 11.76
CA PRO A 182 14.67 14.43 11.02
C PRO A 182 14.61 14.27 9.50
N TYR A 183 13.74 13.40 9.01
CA TYR A 183 13.66 13.04 7.58
C TYR A 183 12.48 13.69 6.85
N PHE A 184 11.57 14.36 7.57
CA PHE A 184 10.38 14.98 7.02
C PHE A 184 10.37 16.49 7.24
N ALA A 185 10.07 17.27 6.20
CA ALA A 185 9.97 18.72 6.27
C ALA A 185 8.79 19.23 5.43
N LYS A 186 8.07 20.25 5.90
CA LYS A 186 7.00 20.90 5.13
C LYS A 186 7.54 21.41 3.79
N ALA A 187 6.79 21.22 2.71
CA ALA A 187 7.13 21.79 1.41
C ALA A 187 7.07 23.31 1.50
N GLY A 188 8.19 23.99 1.23
CA GLY A 188 8.30 25.45 1.33
C GLY A 188 9.28 25.96 2.40
N VAL A 189 9.79 25.11 3.28
CA VAL A 189 10.78 25.46 4.33
C VAL A 189 12.21 25.12 3.91
N LEU A 190 12.48 24.90 2.64
CA LEU A 190 13.87 24.73 2.20
C LEU A 190 14.56 26.10 2.17
N ALA A 191 15.38 26.36 3.19
CA ALA A 191 16.46 27.32 3.07
C ALA A 191 17.26 26.96 1.81
N VAL A 192 17.26 27.88 0.85
CA VAL A 192 18.14 27.81 -0.32
C VAL A 192 19.54 27.63 0.24
N PRO A 193 20.32 26.60 -0.14
CA PRO A 193 21.73 26.62 0.16
C PRO A 193 22.30 27.87 -0.51
N GLN A 194 22.80 28.81 0.28
CA GLN A 194 23.55 29.93 -0.27
C GLN A 194 24.71 29.34 -1.06
N ALA A 195 24.59 29.39 -2.39
CA ALA A 195 25.70 29.15 -3.27
C ALA A 195 26.80 30.12 -2.91
N SER A 196 27.90 29.62 -2.37
CA SER A 196 29.12 30.39 -2.25
C SER A 196 29.48 30.91 -3.64
N PRO A 197 29.89 32.22 -3.76
CA PRO A 197 30.21 32.78 -5.07
C PRO A 197 31.34 32.00 -5.72
N PRO A 198 31.32 31.82 -7.04
CA PRO A 198 32.39 31.11 -7.74
C PRO A 198 33.71 31.84 -7.55
N ARG A 199 34.74 31.14 -7.10
CA ARG A 199 36.12 31.62 -7.24
C ARG A 199 36.45 31.63 -8.73
N GLU A 200 36.66 32.81 -9.29
CA GLU A 200 37.26 32.99 -10.60
C GLU A 200 38.66 32.39 -10.59
N THR A 201 38.85 31.28 -11.29
CA THR A 201 40.15 30.84 -11.74
C THR A 201 40.18 30.99 -13.26
N THR A 202 40.84 32.06 -13.68
CA THR A 202 41.29 32.23 -15.07
C THR A 202 42.27 31.15 -15.44
N VAL A 203 41.88 30.30 -16.39
CA VAL A 203 42.81 29.42 -17.13
C VAL A 203 42.52 29.58 -18.62
N THR A 204 43.45 30.24 -19.26
CA THR A 204 43.64 30.32 -20.69
C THR A 204 44.12 28.98 -21.22
N GLY A 205 43.44 28.37 -22.23
CA GLY A 205 43.92 27.16 -22.85
C GLY A 205 42.99 26.68 -23.95
N ALA A 206 43.50 26.65 -25.18
CA ALA A 206 42.84 26.38 -26.44
C ALA A 206 42.16 25.04 -26.56
N ALA A 207 41.02 25.01 -27.26
CA ALA A 207 40.23 23.85 -27.57
C ALA A 207 40.81 23.06 -28.77
N PRO A 208 40.76 21.73 -28.76
CA PRO A 208 40.78 20.95 -30.00
C PRO A 208 39.34 20.53 -30.43
N LYS A 209 39.05 20.69 -31.71
CA LYS A 209 37.81 20.25 -32.38
C LYS A 209 37.64 18.75 -32.28
N ALA A 210 36.50 18.31 -31.76
CA ALA A 210 36.07 16.91 -31.88
C ALA A 210 35.07 16.75 -33.03
N ALA A 211 35.22 15.68 -33.77
CA ALA A 211 34.38 15.27 -34.90
C ALA A 211 33.02 14.72 -34.43
N PRO A 212 31.96 14.78 -35.28
CA PRO A 212 30.61 14.38 -34.86
C PRO A 212 30.46 12.86 -34.81
N VAL A 213 29.88 12.38 -33.70
CA VAL A 213 29.48 10.97 -33.54
C VAL A 213 28.04 10.82 -34.07
N PRO A 214 27.72 9.81 -34.89
CA PRO A 214 26.36 9.62 -35.41
C PRO A 214 25.39 9.09 -34.34
N SER A 215 24.16 9.61 -34.36
CA SER A 215 23.09 9.23 -33.45
C SER A 215 22.42 7.89 -33.81
N PRO A 216 21.88 7.13 -32.83
CA PRO A 216 21.35 5.77 -33.03
C PRO A 216 19.96 5.66 -33.68
N SER A 217 19.48 6.64 -34.43
CA SER A 217 18.07 6.71 -34.86
C SER A 217 17.81 6.07 -36.25
N GLN A 218 18.74 5.31 -36.84
CA GLN A 218 18.54 4.81 -38.20
C GLN A 218 18.52 3.28 -38.38
N VAL A 219 18.29 2.46 -37.35
CA VAL A 219 18.35 1.00 -37.48
C VAL A 219 17.00 0.28 -37.42
N PHE A 220 15.87 0.94 -37.14
CA PHE A 220 14.56 0.27 -37.10
C PHE A 220 13.47 0.97 -37.90
N ALA A 221 13.65 0.92 -39.25
CA ALA A 221 12.53 1.15 -40.16
C ALA A 221 12.17 -0.21 -40.81
N GLY A 222 10.99 -0.74 -40.44
CA GLY A 222 10.41 -1.86 -41.18
C GLY A 222 9.74 -2.92 -40.31
N ARG A 223 8.50 -2.68 -39.87
CA ARG A 223 7.41 -3.65 -39.91
C ARG A 223 6.12 -3.07 -39.25
N ALA A 224 5.14 -2.78 -40.07
CA ALA A 224 3.79 -2.43 -39.61
C ALA A 224 3.05 -3.70 -39.22
N PRO A 225 2.27 -3.70 -38.10
CA PRO A 225 1.34 -4.78 -37.82
C PRO A 225 -0.03 -4.50 -38.44
N SER A 226 -0.53 -5.50 -39.11
CA SER A 226 -1.85 -5.63 -39.72
C SER A 226 -2.93 -5.63 -38.64
N THR A 227 -3.88 -4.70 -38.74
CA THR A 227 -5.12 -4.67 -37.94
C THR A 227 -6.17 -5.57 -38.56
N LYS A 228 -6.67 -6.55 -37.80
CA LYS A 228 -7.96 -7.20 -38.09
C LYS A 228 -9.02 -6.71 -37.11
N PRO A 229 -10.24 -6.39 -37.58
CA PRO A 229 -11.30 -5.91 -36.70
C PRO A 229 -11.99 -7.06 -35.97
N VAL A 230 -12.32 -6.84 -34.68
CA VAL A 230 -13.15 -7.74 -33.86
C VAL A 230 -14.59 -7.21 -33.90
N PRO A 231 -15.61 -8.08 -34.09
CA PRO A 231 -17.00 -7.66 -34.22
C PRO A 231 -17.63 -7.27 -32.89
N ALA A 232 -18.48 -6.23 -32.96
CA ALA A 232 -19.30 -5.75 -31.86
C ALA A 232 -20.35 -6.78 -31.45
N ALA A 233 -20.43 -7.08 -30.17
CA ALA A 233 -21.53 -7.85 -29.58
C ALA A 233 -22.49 -6.93 -28.82
N GLY A 234 -23.70 -7.05 -29.21
CA GLY A 234 -25.00 -6.72 -28.73
C GLY A 234 -25.22 -6.04 -27.39
N GLY A 235 -26.07 -5.01 -27.47
CA GLY A 235 -26.57 -4.25 -26.35
C GLY A 235 -27.34 -5.08 -25.33
N ARG A 236 -27.19 -4.69 -24.07
CA ARG A 236 -28.11 -5.00 -23.00
C ARG A 236 -28.73 -3.74 -22.44
N ALA A 237 -30.02 -3.87 -22.18
CA ALA A 237 -30.97 -2.85 -21.76
C ALA A 237 -30.46 -2.01 -20.57
N GLY A 238 -30.85 -0.72 -20.62
CA GLY A 238 -30.47 0.29 -19.65
C GLY A 238 -30.96 -0.03 -18.24
N SER A 239 -30.04 0.13 -17.32
CA SER A 239 -30.34 0.34 -15.91
C SER A 239 -30.95 1.73 -15.72
N PRO A 240 -31.92 1.91 -14.80
CA PRO A 240 -32.56 3.20 -14.57
C PRO A 240 -31.53 4.23 -14.10
N LEU A 241 -31.67 5.44 -14.60
CA LEU A 241 -30.87 6.60 -14.20
C LEU A 241 -31.03 6.86 -12.69
N PRO A 242 -29.96 7.22 -11.96
CA PRO A 242 -30.06 7.50 -10.55
C PRO A 242 -30.91 8.74 -10.29
N VAL A 243 -31.90 8.59 -9.40
CA VAL A 243 -32.75 9.67 -8.94
C VAL A 243 -31.92 10.54 -7.96
N PRO A 244 -31.92 11.86 -8.07
CA PRO A 244 -31.23 12.72 -7.10
C PRO A 244 -31.91 12.59 -5.72
N ASN A 245 -31.06 12.43 -4.65
CA ASN A 245 -31.53 12.45 -3.27
C ASN A 245 -32.18 13.79 -2.93
N SER A 246 -32.96 13.85 -1.86
CA SER A 246 -33.67 15.04 -1.34
C SER A 246 -32.82 16.32 -1.22
N ASP A 247 -31.49 16.19 -1.26
CA ASP A 247 -30.52 17.29 -1.18
C ASP A 247 -29.88 17.66 -2.54
N GLY A 248 -30.39 17.17 -3.66
CA GLY A 248 -29.89 17.51 -5.00
C GLY A 248 -28.50 16.97 -5.36
N LYS A 249 -27.92 16.10 -4.55
CA LYS A 249 -26.63 15.43 -4.82
C LYS A 249 -26.84 14.03 -5.39
N LEU A 250 -26.21 13.74 -6.54
CA LEU A 250 -26.17 12.41 -7.16
C LEU A 250 -25.32 11.46 -6.28
N GLY A 251 -25.92 10.92 -5.22
CA GLY A 251 -25.33 9.93 -4.31
C GLY A 251 -26.07 8.59 -4.33
N PRO A 252 -25.51 7.53 -3.70
CA PRO A 252 -26.25 6.30 -3.43
C PRO A 252 -27.46 6.59 -2.55
N ASP A 253 -28.60 5.94 -2.84
CA ASP A 253 -29.81 6.07 -2.03
C ASP A 253 -29.67 5.31 -0.70
N ARG A 254 -30.12 5.94 0.41
CA ARG A 254 -30.03 5.34 1.75
C ARG A 254 -30.79 4.01 1.84
N HIS A 255 -32.02 3.96 1.29
CA HIS A 255 -32.86 2.78 1.38
C HIS A 255 -32.19 1.58 0.66
N HIS A 256 -31.69 1.83 -0.52
CA HIS A 256 -30.96 0.83 -1.30
C HIS A 256 -29.68 0.34 -0.59
N MET A 257 -28.95 1.22 0.08
CA MET A 257 -27.77 0.81 0.86
C MET A 257 -28.14 -0.10 2.06
N LEU A 258 -29.21 0.21 2.76
CA LEU A 258 -29.73 -0.62 3.85
C LEU A 258 -30.14 -1.99 3.33
N GLU A 259 -30.85 -2.08 2.19
CA GLU A 259 -31.25 -3.35 1.57
C GLU A 259 -30.07 -4.23 1.18
N ILE A 260 -29.04 -3.66 0.58
CA ILE A 260 -27.81 -4.41 0.25
C ILE A 260 -27.17 -4.95 1.54
N GLY A 261 -27.08 -4.12 2.59
CA GLY A 261 -26.56 -4.54 3.89
C GLY A 261 -27.34 -5.71 4.50
N GLU A 262 -28.67 -5.64 4.49
CA GLU A 262 -29.54 -6.73 4.93
C GLU A 262 -29.33 -8.01 4.12
N HIS A 263 -29.21 -7.89 2.80
CA HIS A 263 -29.01 -9.02 1.91
C HIS A 263 -27.69 -9.75 2.21
N VAL A 264 -26.60 -9.01 2.39
CA VAL A 264 -25.30 -9.59 2.74
C VAL A 264 -25.35 -10.27 4.12
N ALA A 265 -26.01 -9.65 5.11
CA ALA A 265 -26.19 -10.27 6.41
C ALA A 265 -26.99 -11.59 6.32
N GLN A 266 -28.06 -11.61 5.54
CA GLN A 266 -28.85 -12.83 5.33
C GLN A 266 -28.05 -13.95 4.67
N LYS A 267 -27.22 -13.61 3.67
CA LYS A 267 -26.30 -14.55 3.02
C LYS A 267 -25.31 -15.14 4.03
N TRP A 268 -24.70 -14.29 4.85
CA TRP A 268 -23.77 -14.73 5.89
C TRP A 268 -24.40 -15.66 6.93
N ILE A 269 -25.62 -15.34 7.39
CA ILE A 269 -26.39 -16.17 8.33
C ILE A 269 -26.66 -17.55 7.69
N PHE A 270 -27.00 -17.57 6.41
CA PHE A 270 -27.29 -18.81 5.69
C PHE A 270 -26.03 -19.66 5.43
N GLU A 271 -24.94 -19.05 4.98
CA GLU A 271 -23.72 -19.76 4.58
C GLU A 271 -22.83 -20.17 5.76
N ARG A 272 -22.73 -19.33 6.77
CA ARG A 272 -21.84 -19.52 7.91
C ARG A 272 -22.52 -20.03 9.19
N GLY A 273 -23.86 -20.02 9.23
CA GLY A 273 -24.65 -20.42 10.37
C GLY A 273 -24.85 -19.33 11.41
N ARG A 274 -25.95 -19.45 12.17
CA ARG A 274 -26.38 -18.46 13.18
C ARG A 274 -25.35 -18.28 14.30
N ASP A 275 -24.69 -19.35 14.71
CA ASP A 275 -23.75 -19.29 15.85
C ASP A 275 -22.54 -18.41 15.56
N ASN A 276 -21.96 -18.52 14.37
CA ASN A 276 -20.81 -17.67 13.95
C ASN A 276 -21.17 -16.18 13.82
N ILE A 277 -22.44 -15.87 13.51
CA ILE A 277 -22.91 -14.48 13.47
C ILE A 277 -23.23 -13.99 14.88
N ARG A 278 -23.65 -14.87 15.78
CA ARG A 278 -23.89 -14.53 17.19
C ARG A 278 -22.63 -14.04 17.90
N ASP A 279 -21.46 -14.55 17.51
CA ASP A 279 -20.17 -14.14 18.06
C ASP A 279 -19.79 -12.68 17.71
N LEU A 280 -20.47 -12.07 16.73
CA LEU A 280 -20.31 -10.66 16.39
C LEU A 280 -21.04 -9.71 17.35
N LEU A 281 -21.97 -10.22 18.14
CA LEU A 281 -22.74 -9.42 19.09
C LEU A 281 -21.90 -9.05 20.32
N PRO A 282 -22.09 -7.85 20.90
CA PRO A 282 -23.21 -6.92 20.69
C PRO A 282 -23.05 -5.92 19.53
N GLY A 283 -22.01 -5.98 18.72
CA GLY A 283 -21.80 -4.97 17.67
C GLY A 283 -21.45 -3.56 18.21
N PRO A 284 -21.40 -2.52 17.39
CA PRO A 284 -21.58 -2.41 15.94
C PRO A 284 -20.30 -2.55 15.11
N ILE A 285 -19.21 -3.08 15.67
CA ILE A 285 -17.94 -3.26 14.92
C ILE A 285 -18.06 -4.49 14.06
N LEU A 286 -17.89 -4.30 12.74
CA LEU A 286 -17.89 -5.39 11.78
C LEU A 286 -16.46 -5.90 11.56
N PRO A 287 -16.26 -7.24 11.53
CA PRO A 287 -15.00 -7.81 11.06
C PRO A 287 -14.64 -7.33 9.66
N PRO A 288 -13.35 -7.05 9.36
CA PRO A 288 -12.90 -6.53 8.07
C PRO A 288 -13.37 -7.37 6.87
N VAL A 289 -13.46 -8.69 7.04
CA VAL A 289 -13.92 -9.61 5.99
C VAL A 289 -15.38 -9.32 5.60
N ILE A 290 -16.25 -9.08 6.58
CA ILE A 290 -17.66 -8.76 6.34
C ILE A 290 -17.79 -7.36 5.75
N ASP A 291 -17.05 -6.39 6.27
CA ASP A 291 -17.06 -5.01 5.77
C ASP A 291 -16.59 -4.94 4.31
N LYS A 292 -15.57 -5.72 3.97
CA LYS A 292 -15.07 -5.84 2.59
C LYS A 292 -16.11 -6.46 1.64
N GLU A 293 -16.78 -7.53 2.08
CA GLU A 293 -17.82 -8.17 1.27
C GLU A 293 -19.03 -7.28 1.06
N LEU A 294 -19.44 -6.54 2.10
CA LEU A 294 -20.47 -5.49 2.02
C LEU A 294 -20.14 -4.45 0.94
N LEU A 295 -18.91 -3.93 0.94
CA LEU A 295 -18.47 -2.93 -0.02
C LEU A 295 -18.40 -3.50 -1.44
N ILE A 296 -17.89 -4.72 -1.61
CA ILE A 296 -17.78 -5.38 -2.92
C ILE A 296 -19.19 -5.61 -3.52
N GLU A 297 -20.13 -6.12 -2.73
CA GLU A 297 -21.47 -6.40 -3.23
C GLU A 297 -22.20 -5.09 -3.57
N ALA A 298 -22.06 -4.06 -2.74
CA ALA A 298 -22.65 -2.75 -3.01
C ALA A 298 -22.01 -2.06 -4.24
N GLU A 299 -20.68 -2.10 -4.41
CA GLU A 299 -20.02 -1.54 -5.58
C GLU A 299 -20.38 -2.30 -6.87
N LYS A 300 -20.57 -3.61 -6.78
CA LYS A 300 -21.01 -4.46 -7.89
C LYS A 300 -22.44 -4.12 -8.33
N GLU A 301 -23.35 -3.95 -7.38
CA GLU A 301 -24.75 -3.64 -7.64
C GLU A 301 -24.92 -2.23 -8.18
N LEU A 302 -24.19 -1.26 -7.64
CA LEU A 302 -24.20 0.14 -8.08
C LEU A 302 -23.41 0.40 -9.36
N GLY A 303 -22.52 -0.49 -9.77
CA GLY A 303 -21.60 -0.31 -10.89
C GLY A 303 -20.58 0.81 -10.68
N ARG A 304 -20.38 1.28 -9.44
CA ARG A 304 -19.45 2.37 -9.08
C ARG A 304 -18.87 2.20 -7.68
N SER A 305 -17.71 2.84 -7.42
CA SER A 305 -17.06 2.77 -6.11
C SER A 305 -17.78 3.63 -5.05
N LEU A 306 -17.88 3.06 -3.85
CA LEU A 306 -18.43 3.73 -2.66
C LEU A 306 -17.38 4.53 -1.88
N ARG A 307 -16.11 4.55 -2.32
CA ARG A 307 -15.03 5.26 -1.60
C ARG A 307 -15.31 6.73 -1.31
N PRO A 308 -15.92 7.54 -2.21
CA PRO A 308 -16.21 8.94 -1.94
C PRO A 308 -17.46 9.16 -1.07
N TYR A 309 -18.23 8.11 -0.78
CA TYR A 309 -19.54 8.23 -0.11
C TYR A 309 -19.50 7.62 1.29
N GLN A 310 -18.99 8.38 2.27
CA GLN A 310 -18.85 7.91 3.65
C GLN A 310 -20.20 7.55 4.29
N GLU A 311 -21.23 8.35 4.05
CA GLU A 311 -22.58 8.10 4.57
C GLU A 311 -23.19 6.81 4.00
N ALA A 312 -23.01 6.54 2.71
CA ALA A 312 -23.48 5.31 2.09
C ALA A 312 -22.83 4.06 2.69
N ARG A 313 -21.56 4.14 3.06
CA ARG A 313 -20.86 3.06 3.75
C ARG A 313 -21.40 2.83 5.17
N THR A 314 -21.84 3.90 5.85
CA THR A 314 -22.49 3.80 7.16
C THR A 314 -23.84 3.12 7.01
N TRP A 315 -24.70 3.57 6.10
CA TRP A 315 -26.01 2.95 5.85
C TRP A 315 -25.93 1.48 5.47
N LEU A 316 -24.91 1.09 4.70
CA LEU A 316 -24.65 -0.30 4.34
C LEU A 316 -24.38 -1.18 5.57
N ARG A 317 -23.56 -0.68 6.51
CA ARG A 317 -23.29 -1.36 7.78
C ARG A 317 -24.51 -1.39 8.69
N ASP A 318 -25.28 -0.31 8.72
CA ASP A 318 -26.52 -0.22 9.48
C ASP A 318 -27.50 -1.30 9.02
N GLY A 319 -27.70 -1.47 7.71
CA GLY A 319 -28.56 -2.52 7.16
C GLY A 319 -28.10 -3.93 7.54
N PHE A 320 -26.80 -4.19 7.53
CA PHE A 320 -26.25 -5.47 8.00
C PHE A 320 -26.62 -5.72 9.48
N TRP A 321 -26.38 -4.74 10.35
CA TRP A 321 -26.66 -4.87 11.76
C TRP A 321 -28.16 -4.94 12.06
N GLU A 322 -29.00 -4.20 11.36
CA GLU A 322 -30.46 -4.30 11.49
C GLU A 322 -30.96 -5.72 11.23
N ARG A 323 -30.41 -6.38 10.20
CA ARG A 323 -30.77 -7.78 9.92
C ARG A 323 -30.25 -8.74 10.97
N VAL A 324 -29.03 -8.56 11.47
CA VAL A 324 -28.45 -9.38 12.54
C VAL A 324 -29.26 -9.23 13.82
N TYR A 325 -29.53 -8.02 14.28
CA TYR A 325 -30.32 -7.78 15.50
C TYR A 325 -31.73 -8.36 15.40
N ARG A 326 -32.36 -8.26 14.24
CA ARG A 326 -33.68 -8.89 13.97
C ARG A 326 -33.63 -10.41 14.07
N GLU A 327 -32.55 -11.03 13.59
CA GLU A 327 -32.38 -12.48 13.67
C GLU A 327 -32.24 -13.00 15.11
N PHE A 328 -31.59 -12.23 15.99
CA PHE A 328 -31.37 -12.62 17.37
C PHE A 328 -32.36 -11.99 18.36
N GLY A 329 -33.39 -11.29 17.88
CA GLY A 329 -34.42 -10.68 18.72
C GLY A 329 -33.90 -9.56 19.63
N ILE A 330 -32.80 -8.90 19.24
CA ILE A 330 -32.22 -7.78 19.96
C ILE A 330 -32.95 -6.51 19.50
N GLY A 331 -33.68 -5.85 20.40
CA GLY A 331 -34.33 -4.59 20.11
C GLY A 331 -33.30 -3.51 19.80
N ILE A 332 -33.45 -2.85 18.65
CA ILE A 332 -32.65 -1.69 18.30
C ILE A 332 -33.09 -0.56 19.22
N GLY A 333 -32.28 -0.29 20.27
CA GLY A 333 -32.47 0.89 21.10
C GLY A 333 -32.29 2.13 20.24
N THR A 334 -33.36 2.80 19.88
CA THR A 334 -33.34 4.13 19.28
C THR A 334 -32.70 5.09 20.26
N SER A 335 -31.38 5.30 20.13
CA SER A 335 -30.74 6.45 20.76
C SER A 335 -31.09 7.68 19.92
N HIS A 336 -31.88 8.56 20.54
CA HIS A 336 -32.19 9.92 20.07
C HIS A 336 -30.93 10.79 20.08
#